data_311d0d9878859e30e4e2e3ac5970d8db
#
_entry.id   311d0d9878859e30e4e2e3ac5970d8db
#
_cell.length_a   1.000
_cell.length_b   1.000
_cell.length_c   1.000
_cell.angle_alpha   90.00
_cell.angle_beta   90.00
_cell.angle_gamma   90.00
#
_symmetry.space_group_name_H-M   'P 1'
#
loop_
_entity.id
_entity.type
_entity.pdbx_description
1 polymer ?
#
loop_
_entity_poly.entity_id
_entity_poly.type
_entity_poly.pdbx_seq_one_letter_code
_entity_poly.pdbx_strand_id
1 'polypeptide(L)'
;MNTPNKSRAAVIVEYNKPYEIREFSIPEIEPRAILVKIEMAGICGTDVHQVAGELGLKPKLPVIPGHEAIGRIVKLGQGRTQDCAGTPVSIGDRIMWAHVSCGECRPCKIDHQPNLCVNRFSYGMTYSGTYPYLTGGFAEYVYIIPKADIVKVPEQLTNE
;
A
#
# COMPACT_ATOMS: atom_id res chain seq x y z
N MET A 1 7.08 6.44 -19.46
CA MET A 1 5.73 5.83 -19.65
C MET A 1 4.70 6.84 -19.17
N ASN A 2 3.65 7.12 -19.96
CA ASN A 2 2.57 7.99 -19.49
C ASN A 2 1.77 7.27 -18.39
N THR A 3 1.79 7.79 -17.19
CA THR A 3 0.93 7.31 -16.10
C THR A 3 -0.50 7.78 -16.39
N PRO A 4 -1.51 6.90 -16.33
CA PRO A 4 -2.90 7.31 -16.53
C PRO A 4 -3.37 8.25 -15.41
N ASN A 5 -4.46 8.96 -15.63
CA ASN A 5 -5.05 9.84 -14.61
C ASN A 5 -5.91 9.06 -13.61
N LYS A 6 -6.26 7.81 -13.91
CA LYS A 6 -7.11 6.94 -13.11
C LYS A 6 -6.52 5.55 -12.97
N SER A 7 -6.89 4.87 -11.89
CA SER A 7 -6.56 3.48 -11.57
C SER A 7 -7.82 2.74 -11.21
N ARG A 8 -8.00 1.54 -11.75
CA ARG A 8 -9.05 0.63 -11.30
C ARG A 8 -8.58 -0.13 -10.07
N ALA A 9 -9.52 -0.44 -9.18
CA ALA A 9 -9.28 -1.26 -8.01
C ALA A 9 -10.49 -2.13 -7.68
N ALA A 10 -10.23 -3.30 -7.08
CA ALA A 10 -11.24 -4.11 -6.44
C ALA A 10 -11.50 -3.57 -5.03
N VAL A 11 -12.75 -3.30 -4.69
CA VAL A 11 -13.13 -2.55 -3.49
C VAL A 11 -14.16 -3.34 -2.68
N ILE A 12 -13.95 -3.43 -1.38
CA ILE A 12 -14.98 -3.86 -0.44
C ILE A 12 -15.84 -2.63 -0.12
N VAL A 13 -17.10 -2.66 -0.52
CA VAL A 13 -18.07 -1.59 -0.25
C VAL A 13 -19.08 -1.98 0.81
N GLU A 14 -19.33 -3.28 0.96
CA GLU A 14 -20.18 -3.91 1.96
C GLU A 14 -19.58 -5.27 2.32
N TYR A 15 -19.60 -5.61 3.60
CA TYR A 15 -19.11 -6.92 4.07
C TYR A 15 -20.03 -8.05 3.58
N ASN A 16 -19.47 -9.23 3.34
CA ASN A 16 -20.17 -10.41 2.80
C ASN A 16 -20.78 -10.20 1.40
N LYS A 17 -20.26 -9.24 0.64
CA LYS A 17 -20.66 -9.01 -0.76
C LYS A 17 -19.44 -9.17 -1.67
N PRO A 18 -19.66 -9.45 -2.96
CA PRO A 18 -18.58 -9.44 -3.96
C PRO A 18 -17.86 -8.08 -4.01
N TYR A 19 -16.60 -8.11 -4.39
CA TYR A 19 -15.85 -6.88 -4.70
C TYR A 19 -16.52 -6.11 -5.83
N GLU A 20 -16.49 -4.78 -5.72
CA GLU A 20 -16.81 -3.89 -6.84
C GLU A 20 -15.53 -3.37 -7.50
N ILE A 21 -15.53 -3.34 -8.83
CA ILE A 21 -14.44 -2.65 -9.55
C ILE A 21 -14.79 -1.17 -9.63
N ARG A 22 -13.95 -0.33 -9.02
CA ARG A 22 -14.11 1.13 -9.02
C ARG A 22 -12.89 1.82 -9.59
N GLU A 23 -13.10 3.01 -10.16
CA GLU A 23 -12.03 3.90 -10.60
C GLU A 23 -11.74 4.96 -9.54
N PHE A 24 -10.44 5.19 -9.32
CA PHE A 24 -9.93 6.23 -8.43
C PHE A 24 -9.01 7.15 -9.21
N SER A 25 -9.06 8.44 -8.93
CA SER A 25 -8.06 9.38 -9.44
C SER A 25 -6.69 9.03 -8.86
N ILE A 26 -5.68 9.02 -9.72
CA ILE A 26 -4.29 8.91 -9.24
C ILE A 26 -3.90 10.27 -8.67
N PRO A 27 -3.54 10.36 -7.37
CA PRO A 27 -3.22 11.61 -6.75
C PRO A 27 -1.89 12.17 -7.24
N GLU A 28 -1.69 13.48 -7.06
CA GLU A 28 -0.37 14.08 -7.20
C GLU A 28 0.59 13.51 -6.18
N ILE A 29 1.86 13.38 -6.57
CA ILE A 29 2.87 12.75 -5.74
C ILE A 29 3.58 13.82 -4.90
N GLU A 30 3.33 13.78 -3.62
CA GLU A 30 4.00 14.63 -2.64
C GLU A 30 5.48 14.23 -2.43
N PRO A 31 6.29 15.12 -1.84
CA PRO A 31 7.68 14.80 -1.55
C PRO A 31 7.82 13.49 -0.76
N ARG A 32 8.76 12.63 -1.17
CA ARG A 32 9.07 11.29 -0.64
C ARG A 32 7.99 10.22 -0.84
N ALA A 33 6.81 10.54 -1.38
CA ALA A 33 5.82 9.54 -1.77
C ALA A 33 6.23 8.82 -3.06
N ILE A 34 5.61 7.66 -3.33
CA ILE A 34 5.88 6.88 -4.53
C ILE A 34 4.55 6.43 -5.13
N LEU A 35 4.42 6.47 -6.45
CA LEU A 35 3.37 5.76 -7.16
C LEU A 35 3.97 4.49 -7.75
N VAL A 36 3.36 3.36 -7.42
CA VAL A 36 3.78 2.03 -7.88
C VAL A 36 2.70 1.44 -8.76
N LYS A 37 3.08 0.95 -9.94
CA LYS A 37 2.22 0.08 -10.75
C LYS A 37 2.35 -1.34 -10.21
N ILE A 38 1.23 -1.92 -9.79
CA ILE A 38 1.20 -3.29 -9.27
C ILE A 38 1.54 -4.29 -10.38
N GLU A 39 2.44 -5.22 -10.09
CA GLU A 39 2.77 -6.36 -10.96
C GLU A 39 2.12 -7.64 -10.42
N MET A 40 2.09 -7.82 -9.09
CA MET A 40 1.43 -8.95 -8.43
C MET A 40 0.96 -8.55 -7.04
N ALA A 41 -0.17 -9.09 -6.62
CA ALA A 41 -0.66 -9.00 -5.25
C ALA A 41 -1.08 -10.39 -4.78
N GLY A 42 -0.65 -10.76 -3.57
CA GLY A 42 -1.04 -12.00 -2.90
C GLY A 42 -2.43 -11.88 -2.29
N ILE A 43 -3.12 -13.00 -2.16
CA ILE A 43 -4.35 -13.15 -1.39
C ILE A 43 -4.04 -14.04 -0.18
N CYS A 44 -4.24 -13.54 1.02
CA CYS A 44 -4.03 -14.28 2.25
C CYS A 44 -5.33 -14.46 3.06
N GLY A 45 -5.25 -15.15 4.19
CA GLY A 45 -6.39 -15.34 5.08
C GLY A 45 -7.00 -14.03 5.60
N THR A 46 -6.18 -12.98 5.75
CA THR A 46 -6.67 -11.65 6.17
C THR A 46 -7.65 -11.07 5.16
N ASP A 47 -7.40 -11.22 3.85
CA ASP A 47 -8.30 -10.69 2.80
C ASP A 47 -9.65 -11.43 2.82
N VAL A 48 -9.63 -12.75 3.07
CA VAL A 48 -10.83 -13.58 3.21
C VAL A 48 -11.67 -13.12 4.41
N HIS A 49 -11.03 -13.00 5.59
CA HIS A 49 -11.70 -12.53 6.81
C HIS A 49 -12.15 -11.08 6.71
N GLN A 50 -11.42 -10.26 5.95
CA GLN A 50 -11.78 -8.86 5.74
C GLN A 50 -13.07 -8.72 4.94
N VAL A 51 -13.20 -9.44 3.82
CA VAL A 51 -14.46 -9.39 3.02
C VAL A 51 -15.63 -9.99 3.77
N ALA A 52 -15.40 -11.00 4.60
CA ALA A 52 -16.41 -11.58 5.49
C ALA A 52 -16.79 -10.67 6.68
N GLY A 53 -16.01 -9.60 6.92
CA GLY A 53 -16.24 -8.71 8.07
C GLY A 53 -15.94 -9.37 9.43
N GLU A 54 -15.03 -10.34 9.45
CA GLU A 54 -14.66 -11.15 10.62
C GLU A 54 -13.39 -10.66 11.32
N LEU A 55 -12.73 -9.63 10.80
CA LEU A 55 -11.56 -9.05 11.46
C LEU A 55 -11.97 -8.40 12.79
N GLY A 56 -11.15 -8.60 13.83
CA GLY A 56 -11.37 -8.01 15.14
C GLY A 56 -11.44 -6.48 15.13
N LEU A 57 -10.69 -5.83 14.22
CA LEU A 57 -10.81 -4.42 13.89
C LEU A 57 -11.28 -4.30 12.45
N LYS A 58 -12.52 -3.89 12.25
CA LYS A 58 -13.12 -3.75 10.92
C LYS A 58 -12.69 -2.44 10.28
N PRO A 59 -12.08 -2.46 9.07
CA PRO A 59 -11.80 -1.24 8.31
C PRO A 59 -13.08 -0.45 8.00
N LYS A 60 -12.97 0.88 7.98
CA LYS A 60 -14.03 1.73 7.45
C LYS A 60 -14.16 1.52 5.95
N LEU A 61 -15.37 1.27 5.45
CA LEU A 61 -15.65 1.08 4.03
C LEU A 61 -15.93 2.41 3.31
N PRO A 62 -15.63 2.53 2.01
CA PRO A 62 -15.00 1.52 1.16
C PRO A 62 -13.49 1.35 1.44
N VAL A 63 -12.97 0.15 1.19
CA VAL A 63 -11.55 -0.17 1.31
C VAL A 63 -11.06 -0.94 0.09
N ILE A 64 -9.86 -0.64 -0.40
CA ILE A 64 -9.13 -1.44 -1.39
C ILE A 64 -8.28 -2.42 -0.59
N PRO A 65 -8.55 -3.74 -0.64
CA PRO A 65 -7.75 -4.74 0.08
C PRO A 65 -6.41 -5.03 -0.59
N GLY A 66 -5.73 -6.08 -0.09
CA GLY A 66 -4.40 -6.46 -0.56
C GLY A 66 -3.29 -5.68 0.14
N HIS A 67 -2.48 -6.40 0.91
CA HIS A 67 -1.37 -5.85 1.69
C HIS A 67 -0.06 -6.59 1.43
N GLU A 68 -0.10 -7.59 0.59
CA GLU A 68 1.05 -8.36 0.10
C GLU A 68 1.18 -8.11 -1.40
N ALA A 69 2.04 -7.19 -1.79
CA ALA A 69 2.15 -6.80 -3.20
C ALA A 69 3.56 -6.37 -3.58
N ILE A 70 3.85 -6.51 -4.86
CA ILE A 70 5.07 -6.06 -5.51
C ILE A 70 4.71 -5.25 -6.76
N GLY A 71 5.51 -4.26 -7.09
CA GLY A 71 5.28 -3.48 -8.29
C GLY A 71 6.45 -2.58 -8.66
N ARG A 72 6.29 -1.87 -9.76
CA ARG A 72 7.31 -0.96 -10.31
C ARG A 72 7.01 0.49 -9.98
N ILE A 73 8.05 1.21 -9.59
CA ILE A 73 7.99 2.66 -9.40
C ILE A 73 7.68 3.33 -10.74
N VAL A 74 6.59 4.08 -10.80
CA VAL A 74 6.22 4.89 -11.99
C VAL A 74 6.31 6.38 -11.75
N LYS A 75 6.21 6.83 -10.49
CA LYS A 75 6.52 8.20 -10.07
C LYS A 75 7.25 8.17 -8.73
N LEU A 76 8.21 9.06 -8.56
CA LEU A 76 9.04 9.16 -7.35
C LEU A 76 9.00 10.60 -6.84
N GLY A 77 8.52 10.80 -5.62
CA GLY A 77 8.46 12.11 -4.97
C GLY A 77 9.85 12.65 -4.64
N GLN A 78 10.01 13.95 -4.72
CA GLN A 78 11.28 14.63 -4.43
C GLN A 78 11.84 14.18 -3.07
N GLY A 79 13.14 13.88 -3.02
CA GLY A 79 13.84 13.46 -1.80
C GLY A 79 13.69 11.98 -1.41
N ARG A 80 13.01 11.17 -2.22
CA ARG A 80 13.03 9.71 -2.09
C ARG A 80 14.14 9.17 -2.99
N THR A 81 15.28 8.83 -2.45
CA THR A 81 16.50 8.46 -3.19
C THR A 81 16.95 7.02 -2.94
N GLN A 82 16.49 6.40 -1.85
CA GLN A 82 16.92 5.06 -1.44
C GLN A 82 15.81 4.32 -0.68
N ASP A 83 15.97 3.00 -0.60
CA ASP A 83 15.14 2.13 0.23
C ASP A 83 15.58 2.13 1.72
N CYS A 84 14.94 1.32 2.56
CA CYS A 84 15.29 1.24 3.99
C CYS A 84 16.64 0.57 4.26
N ALA A 85 17.22 -0.16 3.29
CA ALA A 85 18.54 -0.74 3.35
C ALA A 85 19.65 0.19 2.81
N GLY A 86 19.28 1.40 2.33
CA GLY A 86 20.21 2.35 1.71
C GLY A 86 20.47 2.09 0.24
N THR A 87 19.77 1.16 -0.40
CA THR A 87 19.91 0.87 -1.82
C THR A 87 19.26 1.98 -2.64
N PRO A 88 19.96 2.59 -3.62
CA PRO A 88 19.37 3.61 -4.48
C PRO A 88 18.14 3.09 -5.25
N VAL A 89 17.10 3.93 -5.32
CA VAL A 89 15.87 3.64 -6.07
C VAL A 89 15.59 4.68 -7.14
N SER A 90 15.05 4.22 -8.26
CA SER A 90 14.72 5.01 -9.44
C SER A 90 13.38 4.59 -10.04
N ILE A 91 12.81 5.41 -10.91
CA ILE A 91 11.65 5.02 -11.72
C ILE A 91 12.00 3.77 -12.53
N GLY A 92 11.11 2.78 -12.51
CA GLY A 92 11.29 1.48 -13.15
C GLY A 92 11.74 0.37 -12.19
N ASP A 93 12.32 0.69 -11.04
CA ASP A 93 12.71 -0.31 -10.04
C ASP A 93 11.50 -1.02 -9.46
N ARG A 94 11.65 -2.32 -9.19
CA ARG A 94 10.67 -3.13 -8.49
C ARG A 94 10.85 -2.97 -6.99
N ILE A 95 9.76 -2.78 -6.28
CA ILE A 95 9.78 -2.60 -4.82
C ILE A 95 8.65 -3.36 -4.14
N MET A 96 8.89 -3.68 -2.88
CA MET A 96 7.90 -4.03 -1.87
C MET A 96 7.85 -2.92 -0.81
N TRP A 97 6.80 -2.88 -0.01
CA TRP A 97 6.63 -1.89 1.05
C TRP A 97 5.97 -2.47 2.29
N ALA A 98 6.20 -1.82 3.41
CA ALA A 98 5.64 -2.22 4.70
C ALA A 98 4.47 -1.31 5.12
N HIS A 99 3.66 -1.78 6.07
CA HIS A 99 2.79 -0.93 6.86
C HIS A 99 3.61 0.12 7.61
N VAL A 100 3.01 1.28 7.86
CA VAL A 100 3.72 2.39 8.49
C VAL A 100 3.34 2.50 9.96
N SER A 101 4.32 2.36 10.84
CA SER A 101 4.19 2.67 12.26
C SER A 101 4.45 4.15 12.52
N CYS A 102 3.82 4.73 13.56
CA CYS A 102 3.95 6.17 13.83
C CYS A 102 5.32 6.57 14.37
N GLY A 103 6.07 5.64 14.98
CA GLY A 103 7.38 5.91 15.60
C GLY A 103 7.33 6.61 16.96
N GLU A 104 6.17 7.11 17.40
CA GLU A 104 6.06 8.01 18.57
C GLU A 104 5.28 7.40 19.74
N CYS A 105 4.36 6.49 19.49
CA CYS A 105 3.58 5.83 20.55
C CYS A 105 4.47 4.91 21.41
N ARG A 106 3.98 4.53 22.59
CA ARG A 106 4.73 3.69 23.52
C ARG A 106 5.21 2.38 22.88
N PRO A 107 4.37 1.58 22.20
CA PRO A 107 4.84 0.38 21.49
C PRO A 107 6.00 0.65 20.52
N CYS A 108 5.95 1.76 19.76
CA CYS A 108 7.00 2.10 18.82
C CYS A 108 8.29 2.55 19.49
N LYS A 109 8.17 3.50 20.46
CA LYS A 109 9.31 4.26 20.97
C LYS A 109 9.97 3.62 22.19
N ILE A 110 9.19 2.98 23.05
CA ILE A 110 9.65 2.42 24.32
C ILE A 110 9.81 0.90 24.23
N ASP A 111 8.74 0.23 23.77
CA ASP A 111 8.70 -1.24 23.77
C ASP A 111 9.39 -1.84 22.53
N HIS A 112 9.77 -0.99 21.54
CA HIS A 112 10.37 -1.39 20.26
C HIS A 112 9.56 -2.45 19.50
N GLN A 113 8.22 -2.35 19.58
CA GLN A 113 7.26 -3.25 18.93
C GLN A 113 6.37 -2.46 17.97
N PRO A 114 6.88 -2.02 16.80
CA PRO A 114 6.13 -1.22 15.83
C PRO A 114 4.91 -1.96 15.24
N ASN A 115 4.90 -3.29 15.28
CA ASN A 115 3.75 -4.12 14.92
C ASN A 115 2.54 -3.91 15.84
N LEU A 116 2.72 -3.42 17.06
CA LEU A 116 1.69 -3.05 18.02
C LEU A 116 1.37 -1.55 18.00
N CYS A 117 1.79 -0.82 16.97
CA CYS A 117 1.56 0.61 16.83
C CYS A 117 0.06 0.92 16.86
N VAL A 118 -0.36 1.81 17.77
CA VAL A 118 -1.78 2.22 17.92
C VAL A 118 -2.24 3.19 16.83
N ASN A 119 -1.30 3.82 16.12
CA ASN A 119 -1.54 4.77 15.02
C ASN A 119 -0.94 4.25 13.71
N ARG A 120 -1.06 2.94 13.45
CA ARG A 120 -0.50 2.33 12.26
C ARG A 120 -1.30 2.68 11.01
N PHE A 121 -0.62 3.09 9.93
CA PHE A 121 -1.19 3.12 8.60
C PHE A 121 -1.02 1.75 7.96
N SER A 122 -2.13 1.09 7.64
CA SER A 122 -2.12 -0.27 7.10
C SER A 122 -2.62 -0.29 5.66
N TYR A 123 -1.73 -0.62 4.73
CA TYR A 123 -2.13 -0.89 3.35
C TYR A 123 -3.15 -2.03 3.31
N GLY A 124 -4.10 -1.94 2.39
CA GLY A 124 -5.19 -2.91 2.29
C GLY A 124 -6.29 -2.78 3.34
N MET A 125 -6.12 -1.90 4.36
CA MET A 125 -7.08 -1.73 5.46
C MET A 125 -7.48 -0.26 5.69
N THR A 126 -6.87 0.67 4.95
CA THR A 126 -7.14 2.10 5.09
C THR A 126 -8.34 2.49 4.24
N TYR A 127 -9.20 3.37 4.78
CA TYR A 127 -10.36 3.91 4.07
C TYR A 127 -9.97 4.57 2.76
N SER A 128 -10.56 4.10 1.64
CA SER A 128 -10.22 4.56 0.29
C SER A 128 -11.10 5.71 -0.21
N GLY A 129 -12.02 6.22 0.61
CA GLY A 129 -12.87 7.36 0.25
C GLY A 129 -12.22 8.74 0.44
N THR A 130 -10.99 8.79 0.96
CA THR A 130 -10.21 10.03 1.15
C THR A 130 -8.81 9.86 0.58
N TYR A 131 -8.15 11.01 0.30
CA TYR A 131 -6.74 11.03 -0.11
C TYR A 131 -5.86 10.16 0.84
N PRO A 132 -4.93 9.36 0.32
CA PRO A 132 -4.51 9.23 -1.09
C PRO A 132 -5.26 8.16 -1.91
N TYR A 133 -6.42 7.69 -1.49
CA TYR A 133 -7.34 6.74 -2.14
C TYR A 133 -6.76 5.34 -2.39
N LEU A 134 -5.66 5.26 -3.15
CA LEU A 134 -5.03 4.03 -3.66
C LEU A 134 -4.10 3.41 -2.61
N THR A 135 -4.68 2.82 -1.54
CA THR A 135 -3.95 2.34 -0.36
C THR A 135 -3.99 0.82 -0.19
N GLY A 136 -4.34 0.07 -1.23
CA GLY A 136 -4.35 -1.40 -1.23
C GLY A 136 -3.82 -1.99 -2.52
N GLY A 137 -3.29 -3.21 -2.43
CA GLY A 137 -2.63 -3.92 -3.54
C GLY A 137 -3.59 -4.45 -4.61
N PHE A 138 -4.89 -4.57 -4.32
CA PHE A 138 -5.87 -5.03 -5.31
C PHE A 138 -6.31 -3.88 -6.24
N ALA A 139 -5.33 -3.15 -6.75
CA ALA A 139 -5.48 -2.04 -7.68
C ALA A 139 -4.40 -2.10 -8.76
N GLU A 140 -4.59 -1.36 -9.86
CA GLU A 140 -3.54 -1.25 -10.90
C GLU A 140 -2.35 -0.41 -10.39
N TYR A 141 -2.62 0.55 -9.51
CA TYR A 141 -1.61 1.41 -8.89
C TYR A 141 -1.85 1.54 -7.39
N VAL A 142 -0.77 1.67 -6.64
CA VAL A 142 -0.80 1.97 -5.21
C VAL A 142 0.02 3.22 -4.91
N TYR A 143 -0.48 4.03 -4.00
CA TYR A 143 0.22 5.21 -3.49
C TYR A 143 0.96 4.85 -2.20
N ILE A 144 2.27 4.93 -2.24
CA ILE A 144 3.13 4.69 -1.09
C ILE A 144 3.41 6.02 -0.39
N ILE A 145 2.93 6.14 0.84
CA ILE A 145 3.07 7.37 1.64
C ILE A 145 4.54 7.65 2.00
N PRO A 146 4.92 8.92 2.26
CA PRO A 146 6.31 9.33 2.47
C PRO A 146 7.09 8.58 3.55
N LYS A 147 6.38 8.13 4.62
CA LYS A 147 6.98 7.44 5.78
C LYS A 147 7.10 5.93 5.60
N ALA A 148 6.58 5.36 4.52
CA ALA A 148 6.63 3.91 4.32
C ALA A 148 8.05 3.43 4.05
N ASP A 149 8.44 2.36 4.73
CA ASP A 149 9.63 1.62 4.38
C ASP A 149 9.38 0.85 3.08
N ILE A 150 10.34 0.93 2.19
CA ILE A 150 10.36 0.18 0.93
C ILE A 150 11.63 -0.62 0.86
N VAL A 151 11.60 -1.72 0.12
CA VAL A 151 12.76 -2.54 -0.21
C VAL A 151 12.79 -2.74 -1.72
N LYS A 152 13.95 -2.47 -2.34
CA LYS A 152 14.19 -2.78 -3.74
C LYS A 152 14.30 -4.28 -3.93
N VAL A 153 13.53 -4.83 -4.86
CA VAL A 153 13.53 -6.25 -5.19
C VAL A 153 14.50 -6.50 -6.34
N PRO A 154 15.46 -7.42 -6.19
CA PRO A 154 16.38 -7.78 -7.25
C PRO A 154 15.65 -8.29 -8.50
N GLU A 155 16.11 -7.89 -9.69
CA GLU A 155 15.47 -8.30 -10.97
C GLU A 155 15.56 -9.82 -11.23
N GLN A 156 16.49 -10.52 -10.57
CA GLN A 156 16.63 -11.98 -10.67
C GLN A 156 15.49 -12.74 -9.99
N LEU A 157 14.78 -12.11 -9.05
CA LEU A 157 13.62 -12.71 -8.42
C LEU A 157 12.41 -12.54 -9.33
N THR A 158 11.67 -13.63 -9.56
CA THR A 158 10.39 -13.58 -10.25
C THR A 158 9.31 -13.02 -9.33
N ASN A 159 8.13 -12.77 -9.86
CA ASN A 159 6.98 -12.36 -9.03
C ASN A 159 6.31 -13.55 -8.34
N GLU A 160 6.70 -14.78 -8.70
CA GLU A 160 6.18 -16.06 -8.18
C GLU A 160 7.13 -16.65 -7.15
#